data_52583f65d6d032d7b308c495353d2e35
#
_entry.id   52583f65d6d032d7b308c495353d2e35
#
_cell.length_a   1.000
_cell.length_b   1.000
_cell.length_c   1.000
_cell.angle_alpha   90.00
_cell.angle_beta   90.00
_cell.angle_gamma   90.00
#
_symmetry.space_group_name_H-M   'P 1'
#
loop_
_entity.id
_entity.type
_entity.pdbx_description
1 polymer ?
#
loop_
_entity_poly.entity_id
_entity_poly.type
_entity_poly.pdbx_seq_one_letter_code
_entity_poly.pdbx_strand_id
1 'polypeptide(L)'
;ICYLTFDSDKIQYVKRSLNEGWIDIAKHKGINFMVLSLHEVLKEFFKQDDYRVDAGEDAVEDEFEMKEVYDSLGENLKNQEVLEEAILSKQEDVKKEKNGVLLITDIEAIHPFTRFGPIEQKIYGKVDVPIVVLYPGEMSGSALKFLGFYPEDGNYRSKHF
;
A
#
# COMPACT_ATOMS: atom_id res chain seq x y z
N ILE A 1 5.45 4.55 12.06
CA ILE A 1 5.24 3.54 11.00
C ILE A 1 6.18 2.38 11.26
N CYS A 2 5.71 1.17 11.02
CA CYS A 2 6.42 -0.08 11.24
C CYS A 2 6.17 -1.00 10.03
N TYR A 3 7.22 -1.63 9.52
CA TYR A 3 7.12 -2.60 8.42
C TYR A 3 7.15 -4.02 8.98
N LEU A 4 6.17 -4.83 8.60
CA LEU A 4 6.17 -6.26 8.80
C LEU A 4 6.52 -6.91 7.46
N THR A 5 7.77 -7.35 7.34
CA THR A 5 8.29 -7.97 6.12
C THR A 5 7.97 -9.47 6.06
N PHE A 6 7.74 -9.98 4.88
CA PHE A 6 7.53 -11.39 4.61
C PHE A 6 7.91 -11.72 3.17
N ASP A 7 8.25 -12.98 2.91
CA ASP A 7 8.64 -13.43 1.58
C ASP A 7 7.52 -13.20 0.55
N SER A 8 7.87 -12.73 -0.63
CA SER A 8 6.90 -12.40 -1.68
C SER A 8 6.05 -13.59 -2.15
N ASP A 9 6.56 -14.82 -2.02
CA ASP A 9 5.80 -16.04 -2.31
C ASP A 9 4.67 -16.30 -1.29
N LYS A 10 4.69 -15.62 -0.13
CA LYS A 10 3.70 -15.73 0.93
C LYS A 10 2.55 -14.71 0.82
N ILE A 11 2.53 -13.82 -0.18
CA ILE A 11 1.49 -12.80 -0.33
C ILE A 11 0.08 -13.39 -0.18
N GLN A 12 -0.22 -14.46 -0.92
CA GLN A 12 -1.54 -15.09 -0.87
C GLN A 12 -1.85 -15.74 0.48
N TYR A 13 -0.85 -16.30 1.13
CA TYR A 13 -1.00 -16.86 2.47
C TYR A 13 -1.31 -15.76 3.50
N VAL A 14 -0.57 -14.66 3.47
CA VAL A 14 -0.78 -13.52 4.39
C VAL A 14 -2.17 -12.93 4.19
N LYS A 15 -2.58 -12.67 2.94
CA LYS A 15 -3.93 -12.16 2.62
C LYS A 15 -5.04 -13.09 3.13
N ARG A 16 -4.89 -14.39 2.93
CA ARG A 16 -5.83 -15.38 3.45
C ARG A 16 -5.90 -15.37 4.97
N SER A 17 -4.75 -15.39 5.63
CA SER A 17 -4.65 -15.40 7.09
C SER A 17 -5.26 -14.17 7.75
N LEU A 18 -5.14 -12.99 7.12
CA LEU A 18 -5.83 -11.77 7.57
C LEU A 18 -7.36 -11.97 7.59
N ASN A 19 -7.89 -12.55 6.51
CA ASN A 19 -9.32 -12.81 6.36
C ASN A 19 -9.82 -13.97 7.25
N GLU A 20 -8.95 -14.94 7.54
CA GLU A 20 -9.28 -16.16 8.30
C GLU A 20 -9.08 -16.05 9.83
N GLY A 21 -8.77 -14.86 10.34
CA GLY A 21 -8.84 -14.64 11.78
C GLY A 21 -7.65 -13.97 12.46
N TRP A 22 -6.59 -13.56 11.75
CA TRP A 22 -5.48 -12.84 12.40
C TRP A 22 -5.93 -11.55 13.07
N ILE A 23 -6.84 -10.83 12.43
CA ILE A 23 -7.42 -9.59 12.97
C ILE A 23 -8.23 -9.88 14.23
N ASP A 24 -9.00 -10.97 14.22
CA ASP A 24 -9.79 -11.38 15.40
C ASP A 24 -8.87 -11.80 16.55
N ILE A 25 -7.79 -12.54 16.28
CA ILE A 25 -6.80 -12.91 17.29
C ILE A 25 -6.16 -11.66 17.90
N ALA A 26 -5.80 -10.67 17.09
CA ALA A 26 -5.26 -9.41 17.58
C ALA A 26 -6.27 -8.65 18.44
N LYS A 27 -7.54 -8.62 18.03
CA LYS A 27 -8.62 -8.00 18.78
C LYS A 27 -8.83 -8.67 20.16
N HIS A 28 -8.77 -9.99 20.24
CA HIS A 28 -8.82 -10.71 21.52
C HIS A 28 -7.61 -10.39 22.43
N LYS A 29 -6.48 -9.97 21.84
CA LYS A 29 -5.31 -9.47 22.58
C LYS A 29 -5.36 -7.97 22.87
N GLY A 30 -6.46 -7.31 22.55
CA GLY A 30 -6.70 -5.89 22.84
C GLY A 30 -6.11 -4.92 21.81
N ILE A 31 -5.79 -5.38 20.60
CA ILE A 31 -5.32 -4.55 19.48
C ILE A 31 -6.41 -4.51 18.41
N ASN A 32 -6.89 -3.31 18.07
CA ASN A 32 -7.90 -3.12 17.04
C ASN A 32 -7.26 -2.65 15.72
N PHE A 33 -7.08 -3.59 14.79
CA PHE A 33 -6.61 -3.26 13.44
C PHE A 33 -7.73 -2.70 12.58
N MET A 34 -7.45 -1.53 11.99
CA MET A 34 -8.25 -0.94 10.92
C MET A 34 -7.47 -1.13 9.62
N VAL A 35 -8.00 -1.95 8.72
CA VAL A 35 -7.32 -2.29 7.45
C VAL A 35 -7.57 -1.22 6.41
N LEU A 36 -6.50 -0.82 5.71
CA LEU A 36 -6.52 -0.02 4.50
C LEU A 36 -5.81 -0.81 3.39
N SER A 37 -6.56 -1.33 2.44
CA SER A 37 -6.01 -1.97 1.24
C SER A 37 -5.72 -0.92 0.18
N LEU A 38 -4.45 -0.78 -0.22
CA LEU A 38 -4.08 0.14 -1.29
C LEU A 38 -4.62 -0.31 -2.65
N HIS A 39 -4.85 -1.60 -2.84
CA HIS A 39 -5.54 -2.12 -4.01
C HIS A 39 -6.97 -1.57 -4.12
N GLU A 40 -7.75 -1.57 -3.04
CA GLU A 40 -9.11 -1.03 -3.08
C GLU A 40 -9.11 0.49 -3.27
N VAL A 41 -8.13 1.21 -2.72
CA VAL A 41 -7.97 2.66 -2.97
C VAL A 41 -7.74 2.92 -4.45
N LEU A 42 -6.82 2.19 -5.09
CA LEU A 42 -6.57 2.30 -6.53
C LEU A 42 -7.80 1.94 -7.36
N LYS A 43 -8.49 0.88 -7.00
CA LYS A 43 -9.69 0.42 -7.68
C LYS A 43 -10.80 1.48 -7.67
N GLU A 44 -11.00 2.14 -6.53
CA GLU A 44 -11.95 3.25 -6.45
C GLU A 44 -11.50 4.48 -7.25
N PHE A 45 -10.20 4.79 -7.22
CA PHE A 45 -9.64 5.87 -8.02
C PHE A 45 -9.84 5.64 -9.53
N PHE A 46 -9.54 4.44 -10.03
CA PHE A 46 -9.68 4.11 -11.45
C PHE A 46 -11.12 3.88 -11.91
N LYS A 47 -12.08 3.79 -11.00
CA LYS A 47 -13.51 3.79 -11.37
C LYS A 47 -14.06 5.16 -11.76
N GLN A 48 -13.34 6.23 -11.47
CA GLN A 48 -13.76 7.58 -11.88
C GLN A 48 -13.73 7.63 -13.41
N ASP A 49 -14.77 8.21 -14.01
CA ASP A 49 -15.00 8.15 -15.47
C ASP A 49 -13.82 8.71 -16.31
N ASP A 50 -13.05 9.64 -15.75
CA ASP A 50 -11.87 10.23 -16.40
C ASP A 50 -10.69 9.26 -16.58
N TYR A 51 -10.71 8.12 -15.88
CA TYR A 51 -9.65 7.09 -15.91
C TYR A 51 -10.12 5.75 -16.48
N ARG A 52 -11.36 5.67 -16.93
CA ARG A 52 -11.80 4.55 -17.78
C ARG A 52 -11.00 4.62 -19.07
N VAL A 53 -9.92 3.86 -19.11
CA VAL A 53 -9.42 3.38 -20.37
C VAL A 53 -10.58 2.55 -20.92
N ASP A 54 -11.33 3.09 -21.88
CA ASP A 54 -12.21 2.27 -22.70
C ASP A 54 -11.33 1.18 -23.28
N ALA A 55 -11.34 0.01 -22.63
CA ALA A 55 -10.84 -1.20 -23.22
C ALA A 55 -11.83 -1.56 -24.33
N GLY A 56 -11.89 -0.67 -25.34
CA GLY A 56 -12.40 -1.04 -26.65
C GLY A 56 -11.64 -2.27 -27.09
N GLU A 57 -12.28 -3.11 -27.86
CA GLU A 57 -11.73 -4.38 -28.37
C GLU A 57 -10.39 -4.25 -29.14
N ASP A 58 -9.92 -3.04 -29.36
CA ASP A 58 -8.58 -2.72 -29.84
C ASP A 58 -7.63 -2.61 -28.62
N ALA A 59 -7.27 -3.77 -28.07
CA ALA A 59 -6.24 -3.87 -27.05
C ALA A 59 -4.99 -3.13 -27.55
N VAL A 60 -4.46 -2.24 -26.71
CA VAL A 60 -3.17 -1.57 -26.91
C VAL A 60 -2.14 -2.66 -27.20
N GLU A 61 -1.78 -2.85 -28.45
CA GLU A 61 -0.88 -3.93 -28.92
C GLU A 61 0.60 -3.56 -28.72
N ASP A 62 0.91 -2.29 -28.32
CA ASP A 62 2.26 -1.79 -28.22
C ASP A 62 2.67 -1.58 -26.75
N GLU A 63 3.78 -2.21 -26.35
CA GLU A 63 4.39 -2.03 -25.00
C GLU A 63 4.72 -0.55 -24.71
N PHE A 64 5.00 0.25 -25.73
CA PHE A 64 5.32 1.67 -25.59
C PHE A 64 4.06 2.47 -25.18
N GLU A 65 2.92 2.24 -25.82
CA GLU A 65 1.65 2.89 -25.48
C GLU A 65 1.18 2.50 -24.06
N MET A 66 1.34 1.23 -23.68
CA MET A 66 1.06 0.77 -22.33
C MET A 66 1.89 1.49 -21.28
N LYS A 67 3.16 1.72 -21.56
CA LYS A 67 4.06 2.44 -20.67
C LYS A 67 3.62 3.89 -20.48
N GLU A 68 3.24 4.59 -21.54
CA GLU A 68 2.75 5.96 -21.47
C GLU A 68 1.47 6.06 -20.63
N VAL A 69 0.56 5.09 -20.77
CA VAL A 69 -0.66 4.99 -19.95
C VAL A 69 -0.29 4.83 -18.48
N TYR A 70 0.61 3.90 -18.13
CA TYR A 70 1.03 3.69 -16.74
C TYR A 70 1.73 4.93 -16.15
N ASP A 71 2.57 5.60 -16.92
CA ASP A 71 3.27 6.80 -16.48
C ASP A 71 2.25 7.94 -16.21
N SER A 72 1.29 8.14 -17.11
CA SER A 72 0.22 9.14 -16.95
C SER A 72 -0.67 8.85 -15.72
N LEU A 73 -1.08 7.60 -15.55
CA LEU A 73 -1.85 7.17 -14.38
C LEU A 73 -1.07 7.38 -13.08
N GLY A 74 0.22 7.06 -13.10
CA GLY A 74 1.12 7.26 -11.96
C GLY A 74 1.31 8.73 -11.61
N GLU A 75 1.40 9.62 -12.59
CA GLU A 75 1.46 11.07 -12.37
C GLU A 75 0.17 11.61 -11.76
N ASN A 76 -0.98 11.22 -12.29
CA ASN A 76 -2.28 11.62 -11.76
C ASN A 76 -2.46 11.16 -10.31
N LEU A 77 -2.12 9.91 -10.01
CA LEU A 77 -2.17 9.34 -8.67
C LEU A 77 -1.33 10.15 -7.67
N LYS A 78 -0.11 10.56 -8.09
CA LYS A 78 0.81 11.35 -7.27
C LYS A 78 0.38 12.81 -7.11
N ASN A 79 -0.12 13.42 -8.19
CA ASN A 79 -0.53 14.82 -8.19
C ASN A 79 -1.79 15.06 -7.36
N GLN A 80 -2.69 14.09 -7.32
CA GLN A 80 -3.90 14.15 -6.50
C GLN A 80 -3.69 13.64 -5.08
N GLU A 81 -2.49 13.20 -4.71
CA GLU A 81 -2.14 12.67 -3.37
C GLU A 81 -3.13 11.60 -2.85
N VAL A 82 -3.71 10.82 -3.76
CA VAL A 82 -4.81 9.89 -3.50
C VAL A 82 -4.49 8.90 -2.38
N LEU A 83 -3.27 8.33 -2.40
CA LEU A 83 -2.85 7.32 -1.42
C LEU A 83 -2.57 7.96 -0.06
N GLU A 84 -1.95 9.14 -0.06
CA GLU A 84 -1.66 9.91 1.15
C GLU A 84 -2.96 10.35 1.83
N GLU A 85 -3.92 10.89 1.08
CA GLU A 85 -5.22 11.29 1.59
C GLU A 85 -6.02 10.12 2.14
N ALA A 86 -5.99 8.97 1.47
CA ALA A 86 -6.64 7.76 1.96
C ALA A 86 -6.07 7.30 3.32
N ILE A 87 -4.75 7.36 3.50
CA ILE A 87 -4.09 7.04 4.77
C ILE A 87 -4.48 8.05 5.85
N LEU A 88 -4.41 9.36 5.55
CA LEU A 88 -4.75 10.43 6.48
C LEU A 88 -6.23 10.43 6.86
N SER A 89 -7.11 10.11 5.94
CA SER A 89 -8.53 9.94 6.22
C SER A 89 -8.79 8.72 7.11
N LYS A 90 -8.14 7.59 6.81
CA LYS A 90 -8.36 6.35 7.57
C LYS A 90 -7.84 6.43 9.00
N GLN A 91 -6.79 7.20 9.27
CA GLN A 91 -6.30 7.39 10.64
C GLN A 91 -7.36 8.03 11.56
N GLU A 92 -8.26 8.85 11.03
CA GLU A 92 -9.32 9.47 11.84
C GLU A 92 -10.32 8.41 12.37
N ASP A 93 -10.50 7.32 11.62
CA ASP A 93 -11.27 6.19 12.13
C ASP A 93 -10.49 5.42 13.20
N VAL A 94 -9.18 5.22 12.97
CA VAL A 94 -8.30 4.54 13.93
C VAL A 94 -8.28 5.26 15.28
N LYS A 95 -8.28 6.60 15.30
CA LYS A 95 -8.31 7.41 16.52
C LYS A 95 -9.55 7.17 17.39
N LYS A 96 -10.65 6.75 16.79
CA LYS A 96 -11.90 6.44 17.51
C LYS A 96 -11.84 5.08 18.21
N GLU A 97 -10.91 4.23 17.81
CA GLU A 97 -10.76 2.88 18.34
C GLU A 97 -9.80 2.83 19.53
N LYS A 98 -10.19 2.15 20.60
CA LYS A 98 -9.29 1.88 21.72
C LYS A 98 -8.15 0.96 21.25
N ASN A 99 -6.90 1.38 21.44
CA ASN A 99 -5.71 0.69 20.95
C ASN A 99 -5.78 0.42 19.41
N GLY A 100 -6.29 1.40 18.66
CA GLY A 100 -6.40 1.34 17.23
C GLY A 100 -5.03 1.34 16.56
N VAL A 101 -4.87 0.53 15.53
CA VAL A 101 -3.67 0.44 14.68
C VAL A 101 -4.12 0.42 13.23
N LEU A 102 -3.55 1.29 12.41
CA LEU A 102 -3.77 1.24 10.96
C LEU A 102 -2.91 0.13 10.35
N LEU A 103 -3.55 -0.82 9.68
CA LEU A 103 -2.87 -1.88 8.93
C LEU A 103 -2.98 -1.61 7.44
N ILE A 104 -1.87 -1.27 6.81
CA ILE A 104 -1.79 -1.03 5.36
C ILE A 104 -1.41 -2.34 4.66
N THR A 105 -2.23 -2.72 3.69
CA THR A 105 -2.07 -3.95 2.90
C THR A 105 -1.98 -3.66 1.41
N ASP A 106 -1.62 -4.66 0.64
CA ASP A 106 -1.64 -4.64 -0.83
C ASP A 106 -0.73 -3.56 -1.44
N ILE A 107 0.41 -3.29 -0.80
CA ILE A 107 1.37 -2.31 -1.34
C ILE A 107 1.97 -2.73 -2.70
N GLU A 108 1.90 -4.01 -3.04
CA GLU A 108 2.29 -4.48 -4.37
C GLU A 108 1.37 -3.97 -5.48
N ALA A 109 0.12 -3.62 -5.15
CA ALA A 109 -0.83 -3.11 -6.12
C ALA A 109 -0.50 -1.69 -6.62
N ILE A 110 0.22 -0.89 -5.82
CA ILE A 110 0.62 0.46 -6.26
C ILE A 110 1.78 0.44 -7.26
N HIS A 111 2.46 -0.68 -7.41
CA HIS A 111 3.44 -0.88 -8.45
C HIS A 111 2.73 -1.27 -9.77
N PRO A 112 3.05 -0.71 -10.92
CA PRO A 112 4.24 0.10 -11.27
C PRO A 112 4.10 1.62 -11.06
N PHE A 113 2.97 2.13 -10.61
CA PHE A 113 2.66 3.56 -10.57
C PHE A 113 3.56 4.34 -9.60
N THR A 114 3.81 3.79 -8.42
CA THR A 114 4.62 4.42 -7.37
C THR A 114 5.18 3.37 -6.41
N ARG A 115 5.97 3.82 -5.43
CA ARG A 115 6.45 3.01 -4.31
C ARG A 115 5.96 3.60 -2.99
N PHE A 116 5.98 2.80 -1.93
CA PHE A 116 5.47 3.24 -0.64
C PHE A 116 6.40 4.26 0.06
N GLY A 117 7.71 4.21 -0.18
CA GLY A 117 8.68 5.14 0.42
C GLY A 117 8.36 6.63 0.18
N PRO A 118 8.09 7.09 -1.04
CA PRO A 118 7.62 8.46 -1.30
C PRO A 118 6.34 8.84 -0.56
N ILE A 119 5.38 7.91 -0.43
CA ILE A 119 4.13 8.11 0.31
C ILE A 119 4.45 8.29 1.80
N GLU A 120 5.29 7.42 2.38
CA GLU A 120 5.74 7.54 3.76
C GLU A 120 6.35 8.92 4.04
N GLN A 121 7.20 9.42 3.15
CA GLN A 121 7.80 10.74 3.30
C GLN A 121 6.77 11.88 3.35
N LYS A 122 5.73 11.82 2.54
CA LYS A 122 4.67 12.83 2.49
C LYS A 122 3.74 12.81 3.71
N ILE A 123 3.49 11.64 4.28
CA ILE A 123 2.66 11.49 5.48
C ILE A 123 3.47 11.62 6.78
N TYR A 124 4.80 11.65 6.70
CA TYR A 124 5.66 11.79 7.86
C TYR A 124 5.35 13.09 8.63
N GLY A 125 5.16 12.97 9.94
CA GLY A 125 4.78 14.10 10.81
C GLY A 125 3.31 14.53 10.71
N LYS A 126 2.52 13.94 9.80
CA LYS A 126 1.07 14.17 9.70
C LYS A 126 0.26 13.04 10.35
N VAL A 127 0.90 11.91 10.57
CA VAL A 127 0.29 10.72 11.17
C VAL A 127 0.62 10.64 12.65
N ASP A 128 -0.40 10.46 13.47
CA ASP A 128 -0.32 10.38 14.94
C ASP A 128 -0.90 9.07 15.51
N VAL A 129 -1.21 8.11 14.65
CA VAL A 129 -1.61 6.75 15.03
C VAL A 129 -0.52 5.73 14.68
N PRO A 130 -0.45 4.58 15.39
CA PRO A 130 0.41 3.48 14.98
C PRO A 130 0.01 2.96 13.60
N ILE A 131 1.00 2.83 12.70
CA ILE A 131 0.81 2.21 11.37
C ILE A 131 1.69 0.98 11.26
N VAL A 132 1.09 -0.12 10.79
CA VAL A 132 1.80 -1.33 10.35
C VAL A 132 1.59 -1.49 8.86
N VAL A 133 2.68 -1.61 8.12
CA VAL A 133 2.67 -1.87 6.67
C VAL A 133 3.07 -3.31 6.42
N LEU A 134 2.21 -4.07 5.76
CA LEU A 134 2.55 -5.40 5.28
C LEU A 134 3.41 -5.27 4.03
N TYR A 135 4.67 -5.67 4.13
CA TYR A 135 5.66 -5.44 3.10
C TYR A 135 6.16 -6.77 2.51
N PRO A 136 5.73 -7.15 1.29
CA PRO A 136 6.25 -8.33 0.62
C PRO A 136 7.67 -8.05 0.14
N GLY A 137 8.65 -8.66 0.78
CA GLY A 137 10.06 -8.47 0.47
C GLY A 137 10.96 -8.77 1.67
N GLU A 138 12.24 -8.54 1.47
CA GLU A 138 13.29 -8.85 2.44
C GLU A 138 13.94 -7.58 2.98
N MET A 139 14.44 -7.68 4.19
CA MET A 139 15.32 -6.68 4.76
C MET A 139 16.77 -7.05 4.48
N SER A 140 17.51 -6.15 3.84
CA SER A 140 18.95 -6.28 3.60
C SER A 140 19.67 -5.16 4.36
N GLY A 141 20.21 -5.49 5.53
CA GLY A 141 20.79 -4.49 6.43
C GLY A 141 19.75 -3.46 6.91
N SER A 142 19.89 -2.21 6.48
CA SER A 142 18.94 -1.12 6.76
C SER A 142 18.03 -0.76 5.58
N ALA A 143 18.11 -1.49 4.47
CA ALA A 143 17.33 -1.26 3.26
C ALA A 143 16.26 -2.34 3.09
N LEU A 144 15.16 -1.98 2.47
CA LEU A 144 14.08 -2.90 2.08
C LEU A 144 14.21 -3.25 0.60
N LYS A 145 14.14 -4.53 0.29
CA LYS A 145 14.14 -5.06 -1.07
C LYS A 145 12.74 -5.54 -1.44
N PHE A 146 12.02 -4.70 -2.16
CA PHE A 146 10.63 -4.98 -2.53
C PHE A 146 10.52 -6.21 -3.43
N LEU A 147 9.60 -7.10 -3.11
CA LEU A 147 9.36 -8.38 -3.79
C LEU A 147 10.60 -9.30 -3.94
N GLY A 148 11.70 -8.98 -3.24
CA GLY A 148 12.93 -9.78 -3.28
C GLY A 148 13.81 -9.55 -4.52
N PHE A 149 13.36 -8.83 -5.54
CA PHE A 149 14.09 -8.62 -6.80
C PHE A 149 14.24 -7.15 -7.23
N TYR A 150 13.46 -6.22 -6.66
CA TYR A 150 13.66 -4.80 -6.94
C TYR A 150 14.92 -4.27 -6.25
N PRO A 151 15.54 -3.22 -6.79
CA PRO A 151 16.68 -2.58 -6.15
C PRO A 151 16.36 -2.15 -4.70
N GLU A 152 17.37 -2.22 -3.84
CA GLU A 152 17.24 -1.79 -2.45
C GLU A 152 16.81 -0.31 -2.39
N ASP A 153 15.81 -0.04 -1.55
CA ASP A 153 15.33 1.30 -1.26
C ASP A 153 15.72 1.67 0.18
N GLY A 154 16.68 2.57 0.32
CA GLY A 154 17.21 3.02 1.61
C GLY A 154 16.46 4.21 2.23
N ASN A 155 15.37 4.66 1.62
CA ASN A 155 14.66 5.88 2.04
C ASN A 155 13.66 5.70 3.20
N TYR A 156 13.58 4.50 3.77
CA TYR A 156 12.65 4.23 4.87
C TYR A 156 13.23 4.68 6.22
N ARG A 157 12.49 5.54 6.92
CA ARG A 157 12.87 6.07 8.24
C ARG A 157 12.22 5.29 9.40
N SER A 158 11.42 4.30 9.09
CA SER A 158 10.58 3.56 10.03
C SER A 158 11.30 2.34 10.63
N LYS A 159 10.74 1.80 11.71
CA LYS A 159 11.23 0.55 12.30
C LYS A 159 10.79 -0.65 11.47
N HIS A 160 11.69 -1.62 11.34
CA HIS A 160 11.47 -2.87 10.61
C HIS A 160 11.47 -4.05 11.59
N PHE A 161 10.57 -5.01 11.38
CA PHE A 161 10.43 -6.23 12.16
C PHE A 161 10.21 -7.43 11.25
#